data_2bf6ad713cb370c378453d37485f3724
#
_entry.id   2bf6ad713cb370c378453d37485f3724
#
_cell.length_a   1.000
_cell.length_b   1.000
_cell.length_c   1.000
_cell.angle_alpha   90.00
_cell.angle_beta   90.00
_cell.angle_gamma   90.00
#
_symmetry.space_group_name_H-M   'P 1'
#
loop_
_entity.id
_entity.type
_entity.pdbx_description
1 polymer ?
#
loop_
_entity_poly.entity_id
_entity_poly.type
_entity_poly.pdbx_seq_one_letter_code
_entity_poly.pdbx_strand_id
1 'polypeptide(L)'
;MSVWSIPKRKSYRPNFIYMVIAGFVLFTGILGVRLFAAGDLAPISQTAFPTVISRHSASELAMIDFFDVGQGSAALFSFPDGKTLMVDSGPPSSRDKLLAYLNDRDVDALDCFVITHQHGDHAGNVDAVLDACSVEDIVFPVVPVNLLIDSDRFEGIYKDIADHGLVIHNPYKGEVILSGDGYSVTVLSDDTGIYKTLNDYSIILRVVTGDVSFLLMGDAEAATEQQLLYSGDNLHSNVLLVGHHGNRNADSIPFLTAVSPDTAVISVGENNFGQPFSAVISRLSQKYITVYRTDKNGTVSIETDGHSLQIYSDIIE
;
A
#
# COMPACT_ATOMS: atom_id res chain seq x y z
N MET A 1 51.30 11.92 40.33
CA MET A 1 49.94 11.52 40.73
C MET A 1 48.95 12.55 40.18
N SER A 2 48.37 12.32 39.04
CA SER A 2 47.39 13.19 38.41
C SER A 2 46.02 12.49 38.48
N VAL A 3 45.09 13.11 39.23
CA VAL A 3 43.73 12.61 39.42
C VAL A 3 42.87 13.04 38.23
N TRP A 4 42.35 12.08 37.51
CA TRP A 4 41.37 12.32 36.45
C TRP A 4 39.97 12.52 37.06
N SER A 5 39.36 13.67 36.77
CA SER A 5 37.98 13.98 37.18
C SER A 5 37.00 13.53 36.10
N ILE A 6 36.01 12.73 36.50
CA ILE A 6 34.93 12.21 35.66
C ILE A 6 33.90 13.36 35.43
N PRO A 7 33.47 13.67 34.18
CA PRO A 7 32.45 14.67 33.98
C PRO A 7 31.04 14.16 34.35
N LYS A 8 30.31 14.99 35.10
CA LYS A 8 28.94 14.72 35.55
C LYS A 8 27.98 14.65 34.35
N ARG A 9 27.21 13.58 34.25
CA ARG A 9 26.09 13.41 33.31
C ARG A 9 25.05 14.51 33.56
N LYS A 10 24.70 15.30 32.52
CA LYS A 10 23.54 16.16 32.53
C LYS A 10 22.28 15.27 32.44
N SER A 11 21.40 15.38 33.41
CA SER A 11 20.09 14.76 33.38
C SER A 11 19.20 15.49 32.37
N TYR A 12 18.76 14.80 31.36
CA TYR A 12 17.77 15.29 30.40
C TYR A 12 16.40 15.22 31.08
N ARG A 13 15.76 16.37 31.31
CA ARG A 13 14.35 16.42 31.74
C ARG A 13 13.53 16.60 30.45
N PRO A 14 12.57 15.70 30.14
CA PRO A 14 11.66 15.93 29.03
C PRO A 14 10.79 17.16 29.31
N ASN A 15 10.60 17.98 28.30
CA ASN A 15 9.83 19.22 28.39
C ASN A 15 8.36 18.91 28.77
N PHE A 16 7.95 19.50 29.89
CA PHE A 16 6.60 19.37 30.49
C PHE A 16 5.47 19.88 29.56
N ILE A 17 5.80 20.56 28.46
CA ILE A 17 4.86 21.15 27.52
C ILE A 17 4.10 20.11 26.70
N TYR A 18 4.72 18.99 26.34
CA TYR A 18 4.05 17.95 25.52
C TYR A 18 3.00 17.12 26.29
N MET A 19 3.11 17.03 27.60
CA MET A 19 2.09 16.34 28.42
C MET A 19 0.82 17.19 28.64
N VAL A 20 0.89 18.52 28.52
CA VAL A 20 -0.27 19.39 28.72
C VAL A 20 -1.16 19.43 27.48
N ILE A 21 -0.61 19.27 26.26
CA ILE A 21 -1.38 19.29 25.01
C ILE A 21 -2.18 17.99 24.84
N ALA A 22 -1.62 16.84 25.18
CA ALA A 22 -2.33 15.56 25.14
C ALA A 22 -3.48 15.47 26.16
N GLY A 23 -3.33 16.15 27.33
CA GLY A 23 -4.39 16.23 28.35
C GLY A 23 -5.55 17.14 27.97
N PHE A 24 -5.30 18.18 27.15
CA PHE A 24 -6.32 19.17 26.81
C PHE A 24 -7.28 18.68 25.72
N VAL A 25 -6.82 17.83 24.78
CA VAL A 25 -7.66 17.24 23.73
C VAL A 25 -8.62 16.19 24.31
N LEU A 26 -8.22 15.47 25.35
CA LEU A 26 -9.08 14.50 26.04
C LEU A 26 -10.13 15.16 26.97
N PHE A 27 -9.89 16.41 27.46
CA PHE A 27 -10.81 17.07 28.39
C PHE A 27 -11.90 17.87 27.70
N THR A 28 -11.68 18.35 26.47
CA THR A 28 -12.70 19.06 25.69
C THR A 28 -13.74 18.13 25.05
N GLY A 29 -13.39 16.87 24.78
CA GLY A 29 -14.33 15.86 24.27
C GLY A 29 -15.37 15.38 25.30
N ILE A 30 -15.07 15.46 26.59
CA ILE A 30 -15.97 14.96 27.66
C ILE A 30 -16.90 16.07 28.20
N LEU A 31 -16.55 17.35 28.05
CA LEU A 31 -17.37 18.46 28.57
C LEU A 31 -18.46 18.92 27.59
N GLY A 32 -18.37 18.54 26.29
CA GLY A 32 -19.37 18.90 25.28
C GLY A 32 -20.70 18.12 25.35
N VAL A 33 -20.76 17.04 26.10
CA VAL A 33 -21.92 16.11 26.10
C VAL A 33 -22.96 16.41 27.18
N ARG A 34 -22.77 17.40 28.07
CA ARG A 34 -23.67 17.60 29.24
C ARG A 34 -24.48 18.91 29.30
N LEU A 35 -24.60 19.68 28.22
CA LEU A 35 -25.35 20.96 28.26
C LEU A 35 -26.51 21.10 27.25
N PHE A 36 -26.99 20.02 26.68
CA PHE A 36 -28.25 20.04 25.91
C PHE A 36 -29.14 18.86 26.31
N ALA A 37 -29.81 19.01 27.42
CA ALA A 37 -30.96 18.21 27.78
C ALA A 37 -32.16 19.16 28.00
N ALA A 38 -33.20 18.92 27.23
CA ALA A 38 -34.54 19.48 27.28
C ALA A 38 -34.83 20.63 26.27
N GLY A 39 -35.49 20.28 25.18
CA GLY A 39 -36.17 21.17 24.27
C GLY A 39 -36.31 20.58 22.88
N ASP A 40 -37.39 19.89 22.60
CA ASP A 40 -38.01 19.56 21.30
C ASP A 40 -37.10 19.56 20.07
N LEU A 41 -36.39 18.46 19.82
CA LEU A 41 -35.88 18.14 18.52
C LEU A 41 -36.81 17.13 17.85
N ALA A 42 -37.48 17.59 16.77
CA ALA A 42 -38.16 16.69 15.84
C ALA A 42 -37.18 15.60 15.37
N PRO A 43 -37.66 14.35 15.13
CA PRO A 43 -36.77 13.28 14.66
C PRO A 43 -36.16 13.70 13.32
N ILE A 44 -34.84 13.82 13.28
CA ILE A 44 -34.09 13.92 12.03
C ILE A 44 -34.39 12.60 11.33
N SER A 45 -35.17 12.67 10.26
CA SER A 45 -35.35 11.58 9.34
C SER A 45 -33.92 11.20 8.84
N GLN A 46 -33.44 10.04 9.26
CA GLN A 46 -32.32 9.40 8.62
C GLN A 46 -32.77 9.07 7.20
N THR A 47 -32.51 9.97 6.27
CA THR A 47 -32.43 9.59 4.85
C THR A 47 -31.25 8.67 4.75
N ALA A 48 -31.51 7.38 4.80
CA ALA A 48 -30.54 6.38 4.37
C ALA A 48 -30.14 6.75 2.94
N PHE A 49 -28.89 7.17 2.76
CA PHE A 49 -28.31 7.25 1.43
C PHE A 49 -28.42 5.84 0.85
N PRO A 50 -29.03 5.64 -0.31
CA PRO A 50 -28.97 4.34 -0.95
C PRO A 50 -27.52 4.07 -1.30
N THR A 51 -26.87 3.23 -0.51
CA THR A 51 -25.59 2.63 -0.90
C THR A 51 -25.92 1.67 -2.02
N VAL A 52 -25.95 2.19 -3.24
CA VAL A 52 -25.95 1.34 -4.43
C VAL A 52 -24.50 0.86 -4.56
N ILE A 53 -24.17 -0.19 -3.84
CA ILE A 53 -22.98 -0.97 -4.11
C ILE A 53 -23.30 -1.72 -5.40
N SER A 54 -22.84 -1.20 -6.53
CA SER A 54 -22.80 -1.95 -7.78
C SER A 54 -21.76 -3.06 -7.57
N ARG A 55 -22.22 -4.23 -7.14
CA ARG A 55 -21.36 -5.40 -7.03
C ARG A 55 -21.19 -5.96 -8.44
N HIS A 56 -19.97 -6.08 -8.88
CA HIS A 56 -19.60 -6.85 -10.06
C HIS A 56 -20.30 -8.21 -10.02
N SER A 57 -20.73 -8.70 -11.18
CA SER A 57 -21.21 -10.09 -11.29
C SER A 57 -20.06 -11.00 -10.87
N ALA A 58 -20.29 -11.88 -9.89
CA ALA A 58 -19.30 -12.83 -9.43
C ALA A 58 -18.66 -13.55 -10.64
N SER A 59 -17.36 -13.41 -10.81
CA SER A 59 -16.53 -14.13 -11.77
C SER A 59 -16.01 -15.38 -11.08
N GLU A 60 -15.79 -16.47 -11.83
CA GLU A 60 -15.09 -17.64 -11.30
C GLU A 60 -13.58 -17.38 -11.16
N LEU A 61 -13.09 -16.28 -11.74
CA LEU A 61 -11.67 -15.92 -11.79
C LEU A 61 -11.38 -14.68 -10.95
N ALA A 62 -10.26 -14.67 -10.26
CA ALA A 62 -9.67 -13.44 -9.77
C ALA A 62 -8.89 -12.76 -10.90
N MET A 63 -9.02 -11.44 -10.99
CA MET A 63 -8.29 -10.61 -11.96
C MET A 63 -7.37 -9.65 -11.22
N ILE A 64 -6.14 -9.55 -11.67
CA ILE A 64 -5.11 -8.70 -11.10
C ILE A 64 -4.52 -7.85 -12.22
N ASP A 65 -4.69 -6.53 -12.12
CA ASP A 65 -4.13 -5.57 -13.06
C ASP A 65 -2.99 -4.79 -12.41
N PHE A 66 -1.82 -4.77 -13.02
CA PHE A 66 -0.74 -3.86 -12.74
C PHE A 66 -0.76 -2.76 -13.80
N PHE A 67 -1.30 -1.61 -13.44
CA PHE A 67 -1.57 -0.53 -14.39
C PHE A 67 -0.29 0.16 -14.86
N ASP A 68 -0.22 0.47 -16.14
CA ASP A 68 0.79 1.39 -16.67
C ASP A 68 0.43 2.84 -16.30
N VAL A 69 0.90 3.28 -15.16
CA VAL A 69 0.73 4.67 -14.67
C VAL A 69 1.98 5.53 -14.93
N GLY A 70 2.90 5.06 -15.78
CA GLY A 70 4.22 5.65 -15.95
C GLY A 70 5.15 5.30 -14.80
N GLN A 71 6.03 6.24 -14.39
CA GLN A 71 6.93 6.00 -13.25
C GLN A 71 6.15 6.07 -11.94
N GLY A 72 5.84 4.90 -11.38
CA GLY A 72 5.04 4.73 -10.18
C GLY A 72 4.35 3.37 -10.14
N SER A 73 3.48 3.17 -9.17
CA SER A 73 2.77 1.92 -8.96
C SER A 73 1.28 2.13 -8.74
N ALA A 74 0.46 1.31 -9.39
CA ALA A 74 -0.95 1.13 -9.09
C ALA A 74 -1.36 -0.28 -9.52
N ALA A 75 -2.02 -1.02 -8.63
CA ALA A 75 -2.51 -2.36 -8.91
C ALA A 75 -3.95 -2.52 -8.39
N LEU A 76 -4.75 -3.31 -9.12
CA LEU A 76 -6.12 -3.63 -8.77
C LEU A 76 -6.27 -5.15 -8.71
N PHE A 77 -6.86 -5.66 -7.64
CA PHE A 77 -7.27 -7.05 -7.47
C PHE A 77 -8.79 -7.08 -7.41
N SER A 78 -9.41 -7.83 -8.30
CA SER A 78 -10.84 -8.11 -8.31
C SER A 78 -11.04 -9.60 -8.01
N PHE A 79 -11.70 -9.90 -6.90
CA PHE A 79 -11.88 -11.27 -6.41
C PHE A 79 -13.21 -11.87 -6.88
N PRO A 80 -13.35 -13.21 -6.89
CA PRO A 80 -14.52 -13.90 -7.40
C PRO A 80 -15.83 -13.54 -6.70
N ASP A 81 -15.79 -13.13 -5.43
CA ASP A 81 -16.95 -12.68 -4.66
C ASP A 81 -17.36 -11.22 -4.92
N GLY A 82 -16.66 -10.55 -5.84
CA GLY A 82 -16.87 -9.17 -6.23
C GLY A 82 -16.18 -8.15 -5.33
N LYS A 83 -15.38 -8.59 -4.36
CA LYS A 83 -14.54 -7.68 -3.57
C LYS A 83 -13.33 -7.19 -4.36
N THR A 84 -12.89 -5.98 -4.02
CA THR A 84 -11.81 -5.30 -4.71
C THR A 84 -10.76 -4.79 -3.71
N LEU A 85 -9.50 -4.94 -4.10
CA LEU A 85 -8.34 -4.36 -3.42
C LEU A 85 -7.58 -3.48 -4.41
N MET A 86 -7.41 -2.23 -4.09
CA MET A 86 -6.47 -1.36 -4.80
C MET A 86 -5.21 -1.18 -3.98
N VAL A 87 -4.05 -1.22 -4.63
CA VAL A 87 -2.74 -1.00 -4.01
C VAL A 87 -2.02 0.09 -4.77
N ASP A 88 -1.78 1.22 -4.09
CA ASP A 88 -1.23 2.46 -4.64
C ASP A 88 -2.10 3.12 -5.72
N SER A 89 -1.76 4.35 -6.09
CA SER A 89 -2.55 5.18 -7.02
C SER A 89 -1.71 5.87 -8.10
N GLY A 90 -0.43 5.53 -8.21
CA GLY A 90 0.47 6.14 -9.18
C GLY A 90 0.79 7.62 -8.94
N PRO A 91 1.58 8.23 -9.86
CA PRO A 91 1.95 9.63 -9.76
C PRO A 91 0.78 10.56 -10.16
N PRO A 92 0.77 11.83 -9.70
CA PRO A 92 -0.26 12.80 -10.07
C PRO A 92 -0.44 12.97 -11.59
N SER A 93 0.64 12.77 -12.36
CA SER A 93 0.61 12.86 -13.83
C SER A 93 -0.18 11.76 -14.51
N SER A 94 -0.49 10.67 -13.82
CA SER A 94 -1.28 9.54 -14.35
C SER A 94 -2.77 9.61 -14.00
N ARG A 95 -3.24 10.70 -13.36
CA ARG A 95 -4.63 10.83 -12.86
C ARG A 95 -5.69 10.38 -13.85
N ASP A 96 -5.70 11.00 -15.03
CA ASP A 96 -6.73 10.71 -16.04
C ASP A 96 -6.65 9.25 -16.54
N LYS A 97 -5.42 8.74 -16.67
CA LYS A 97 -5.16 7.36 -17.09
C LYS A 97 -5.64 6.35 -16.05
N LEU A 98 -5.34 6.62 -14.77
CA LEU A 98 -5.80 5.78 -13.65
C LEU A 98 -7.33 5.74 -13.58
N LEU A 99 -7.99 6.91 -13.66
CA LEU A 99 -9.46 6.98 -13.66
C LEU A 99 -10.08 6.26 -14.86
N ALA A 100 -9.44 6.32 -16.03
CA ALA A 100 -9.85 5.56 -17.20
C ALA A 100 -9.74 4.05 -16.96
N TYR A 101 -8.65 3.57 -16.34
CA TYR A 101 -8.49 2.15 -15.99
C TYR A 101 -9.56 1.68 -15.01
N LEU A 102 -9.86 2.46 -13.96
CA LEU A 102 -10.92 2.12 -13.00
C LEU A 102 -12.29 2.05 -13.70
N ASN A 103 -12.59 3.01 -14.57
CA ASN A 103 -13.81 3.03 -15.35
C ASN A 103 -13.89 1.82 -16.31
N ASP A 104 -12.81 1.46 -17.00
CA ASP A 104 -12.76 0.33 -17.93
C ASP A 104 -12.92 -1.02 -17.24
N ARG A 105 -12.69 -1.06 -15.93
CA ARG A 105 -12.93 -2.23 -15.05
C ARG A 105 -14.24 -2.13 -14.29
N ASP A 106 -15.08 -1.12 -14.56
CA ASP A 106 -16.34 -0.83 -13.88
C ASP A 106 -16.18 -0.74 -12.35
N VAL A 107 -15.06 -0.20 -11.85
CA VAL A 107 -14.76 -0.08 -10.41
C VAL A 107 -15.26 1.26 -9.89
N ASP A 108 -16.34 1.24 -9.11
CA ASP A 108 -16.93 2.38 -8.40
C ASP A 108 -16.89 2.21 -6.86
N ALA A 109 -16.40 1.04 -6.39
CA ALA A 109 -16.25 0.73 -4.98
C ALA A 109 -14.97 -0.09 -4.74
N LEU A 110 -14.28 0.20 -3.63
CA LEU A 110 -13.10 -0.51 -3.16
C LEU A 110 -13.37 -1.02 -1.73
N ASP A 111 -13.30 -2.34 -1.53
CA ASP A 111 -13.40 -2.91 -0.18
C ASP A 111 -12.16 -2.60 0.65
N CYS A 112 -11.00 -2.49 -0.02
CA CYS A 112 -9.76 -2.09 0.62
C CYS A 112 -8.89 -1.27 -0.34
N PHE A 113 -8.39 -0.13 0.13
CA PHE A 113 -7.43 0.70 -0.59
C PHE A 113 -6.16 0.83 0.24
N VAL A 114 -5.09 0.21 -0.21
CA VAL A 114 -3.78 0.22 0.45
C VAL A 114 -2.88 1.23 -0.22
N ILE A 115 -2.31 2.13 0.55
CA ILE A 115 -1.18 2.96 0.13
C ILE A 115 0.06 2.38 0.80
N THR A 116 0.97 1.83 -0.02
CA THR A 116 2.15 1.15 0.51
C THR A 116 3.04 2.11 1.27
N HIS A 117 3.22 3.31 0.75
CA HIS A 117 3.94 4.40 1.41
C HIS A 117 3.61 5.76 0.75
N GLN A 118 4.08 6.87 1.34
CA GLN A 118 3.58 8.21 1.03
C GLN A 118 4.29 8.90 -0.14
N HIS A 119 5.18 8.26 -0.89
CA HIS A 119 5.78 8.91 -2.06
C HIS A 119 4.74 9.18 -3.16
N GLY A 120 4.98 10.25 -3.92
CA GLY A 120 3.99 10.73 -4.87
C GLY A 120 3.76 9.85 -6.09
N ASP A 121 4.64 8.93 -6.36
CA ASP A 121 4.49 7.93 -7.41
C ASP A 121 3.71 6.69 -6.95
N HIS A 122 3.29 6.67 -5.67
CA HIS A 122 2.39 5.68 -5.07
C HIS A 122 1.08 6.31 -4.56
N ALA A 123 1.18 7.42 -3.85
CA ALA A 123 0.03 8.09 -3.23
C ALA A 123 -0.44 9.34 -4.01
N GLY A 124 -0.03 9.47 -5.28
CA GLY A 124 -0.20 10.72 -6.05
C GLY A 124 -1.62 11.05 -6.45
N ASN A 125 -2.51 10.07 -6.50
CA ASN A 125 -3.91 10.23 -6.90
C ASN A 125 -4.90 9.68 -5.87
N VAL A 126 -4.54 9.67 -4.57
CA VAL A 126 -5.44 9.24 -3.50
C VAL A 126 -6.74 10.04 -3.56
N ASP A 127 -6.67 11.36 -3.70
CA ASP A 127 -7.82 12.25 -3.86
C ASP A 127 -8.73 11.83 -5.03
N ALA A 128 -8.13 11.53 -6.19
CA ALA A 128 -8.87 11.13 -7.37
C ALA A 128 -9.60 9.78 -7.20
N VAL A 129 -8.98 8.83 -6.53
CA VAL A 129 -9.59 7.54 -6.22
C VAL A 129 -10.74 7.72 -5.23
N LEU A 130 -10.56 8.53 -4.19
CA LEU A 130 -11.59 8.81 -3.18
C LEU A 130 -12.77 9.58 -3.77
N ASP A 131 -12.53 10.46 -4.77
CA ASP A 131 -13.59 11.17 -5.49
C ASP A 131 -14.38 10.26 -6.44
N ALA A 132 -13.73 9.24 -7.01
CA ALA A 132 -14.30 8.35 -8.03
C ALA A 132 -14.94 7.08 -7.46
N CYS A 133 -14.41 6.56 -6.34
CA CYS A 133 -14.81 5.29 -5.77
C CYS A 133 -15.24 5.46 -4.30
N SER A 134 -16.27 4.71 -3.90
CA SER A 134 -16.52 4.50 -2.48
C SER A 134 -15.46 3.57 -1.90
N VAL A 135 -14.84 3.92 -0.76
CA VAL A 135 -13.79 3.12 -0.12
C VAL A 135 -14.29 2.67 1.26
N GLU A 136 -14.24 1.35 1.54
CA GLU A 136 -14.67 0.81 2.83
C GLU A 136 -13.55 0.88 3.86
N ASP A 137 -12.33 0.44 3.49
CA ASP A 137 -11.14 0.48 4.36
C ASP A 137 -9.97 1.11 3.62
N ILE A 138 -9.33 2.12 4.24
CA ILE A 138 -8.12 2.75 3.72
C ILE A 138 -6.93 2.46 4.62
N VAL A 139 -5.95 1.75 4.08
CA VAL A 139 -4.81 1.21 4.81
C VAL A 139 -3.55 2.00 4.51
N PHE A 140 -2.90 2.48 5.57
CA PHE A 140 -1.72 3.35 5.48
C PHE A 140 -0.65 2.93 6.50
N PRO A 141 0.66 3.01 6.17
CA PRO A 141 1.71 2.71 7.12
C PRO A 141 1.87 3.82 8.17
N VAL A 142 2.26 3.44 9.37
CA VAL A 142 2.74 4.39 10.39
C VAL A 142 4.19 4.72 10.11
N VAL A 143 4.48 6.01 9.89
CA VAL A 143 5.85 6.47 9.66
C VAL A 143 6.25 7.55 10.65
N PRO A 144 7.52 7.60 11.08
CA PRO A 144 8.01 8.66 11.96
C PRO A 144 7.93 10.04 11.30
N VAL A 145 7.44 11.04 12.03
CA VAL A 145 7.23 12.42 11.54
C VAL A 145 8.50 13.04 10.93
N ASN A 146 9.68 12.67 11.45
CA ASN A 146 10.95 13.18 10.91
C ASN A 146 11.30 12.67 9.51
N LEU A 147 10.58 11.68 8.99
CA LEU A 147 10.71 11.19 7.61
C LEU A 147 9.71 11.85 6.66
N LEU A 148 8.71 12.57 7.16
CA LEU A 148 7.73 13.31 6.37
C LEU A 148 8.33 14.66 5.94
N ILE A 149 9.21 14.64 4.93
CA ILE A 149 9.98 15.82 4.47
C ILE A 149 9.10 16.78 3.67
N ASP A 150 8.10 16.26 2.94
CA ASP A 150 7.12 17.02 2.15
C ASP A 150 5.80 17.11 2.92
N SER A 151 5.79 17.92 4.00
CA SER A 151 4.66 18.01 4.93
C SER A 151 3.36 18.41 4.25
N ASP A 152 3.40 19.34 3.29
CA ASP A 152 2.19 19.91 2.65
C ASP A 152 1.45 18.81 1.83
N ARG A 153 2.19 17.94 1.14
CA ARG A 153 1.60 16.82 0.40
C ARG A 153 0.96 15.81 1.34
N PHE A 154 1.66 15.44 2.42
CA PHE A 154 1.14 14.48 3.38
C PHE A 154 -0.10 15.02 4.09
N GLU A 155 -0.07 16.30 4.51
CA GLU A 155 -1.24 16.96 5.07
C GLU A 155 -2.42 16.96 4.10
N GLY A 156 -2.17 17.12 2.78
CA GLY A 156 -3.17 17.01 1.73
C GLY A 156 -3.84 15.65 1.71
N ILE A 157 -3.06 14.57 1.64
CA ILE A 157 -3.57 13.18 1.61
C ILE A 157 -4.40 12.87 2.87
N TYR A 158 -3.89 13.20 4.06
CA TYR A 158 -4.64 12.97 5.31
C TYR A 158 -5.93 13.78 5.38
N LYS A 159 -5.90 15.01 4.85
CA LYS A 159 -7.08 15.85 4.76
C LYS A 159 -8.13 15.25 3.81
N ASP A 160 -7.73 14.81 2.63
CA ASP A 160 -8.64 14.20 1.65
C ASP A 160 -9.30 12.95 2.22
N ILE A 161 -8.56 12.09 2.89
CA ILE A 161 -9.09 10.91 3.58
C ILE A 161 -10.13 11.32 4.64
N ALA A 162 -9.83 12.32 5.45
CA ALA A 162 -10.72 12.81 6.50
C ALA A 162 -11.98 13.49 5.93
N ASP A 163 -11.85 14.27 4.84
CA ASP A 163 -12.97 14.95 4.17
C ASP A 163 -13.97 13.93 3.58
N HIS A 164 -13.49 12.73 3.19
CA HIS A 164 -14.34 11.60 2.76
C HIS A 164 -14.90 10.79 3.95
N GLY A 165 -14.64 11.21 5.18
CA GLY A 165 -15.16 10.57 6.40
C GLY A 165 -14.48 9.23 6.73
N LEU A 166 -13.36 8.92 6.11
CA LEU A 166 -12.60 7.69 6.32
C LEU A 166 -11.68 7.81 7.53
N VAL A 167 -11.43 6.68 8.18
CA VAL A 167 -10.46 6.55 9.26
C VAL A 167 -9.32 5.68 8.77
N ILE A 168 -8.09 6.18 8.89
CA ILE A 168 -6.92 5.43 8.45
C ILE A 168 -6.74 4.19 9.32
N HIS A 169 -6.67 3.06 8.64
CA HIS A 169 -6.30 1.78 9.22
C HIS A 169 -4.77 1.61 9.13
N ASN A 170 -4.12 1.52 10.27
CA ASN A 170 -2.70 1.23 10.36
C ASN A 170 -2.52 -0.26 10.65
N PRO A 171 -2.11 -1.04 9.66
CA PRO A 171 -2.08 -2.49 9.80
C PRO A 171 -0.86 -2.94 10.61
N TYR A 172 -0.97 -4.10 11.23
CA TYR A 172 0.15 -4.78 11.89
C TYR A 172 0.59 -6.02 11.12
N LYS A 173 1.82 -6.45 11.35
CA LYS A 173 2.37 -7.66 10.73
C LYS A 173 1.53 -8.91 11.05
N GLY A 174 1.17 -9.66 10.00
CA GLY A 174 0.35 -10.86 10.09
C GLY A 174 -1.15 -10.59 10.04
N GLU A 175 -1.56 -9.33 9.98
CA GLU A 175 -2.96 -8.97 9.81
C GLU A 175 -3.49 -9.38 8.44
N VAL A 176 -4.71 -9.94 8.42
CA VAL A 176 -5.47 -10.21 7.20
C VAL A 176 -6.43 -9.04 6.98
N ILE A 177 -6.07 -8.15 6.06
CA ILE A 177 -6.82 -6.91 5.80
C ILE A 177 -8.01 -7.10 4.85
N LEU A 178 -8.00 -8.15 4.04
CA LEU A 178 -9.11 -8.53 3.18
C LEU A 178 -9.13 -10.04 3.00
N SER A 179 -10.31 -10.65 3.00
CA SER A 179 -10.45 -12.09 2.72
C SER A 179 -11.85 -12.45 2.24
N GLY A 180 -11.94 -13.60 1.59
CA GLY A 180 -13.17 -14.22 1.13
C GLY A 180 -12.98 -15.73 0.95
N ASP A 181 -13.92 -16.37 0.24
CA ASP A 181 -13.81 -17.79 -0.03
C ASP A 181 -12.65 -18.06 -1.01
N GLY A 182 -11.66 -18.79 -0.55
CA GLY A 182 -10.48 -19.17 -1.32
C GLY A 182 -9.40 -18.09 -1.47
N TYR A 183 -9.52 -16.90 -0.86
CA TYR A 183 -8.45 -15.90 -0.92
C TYR A 183 -8.23 -15.16 0.40
N SER A 184 -7.03 -14.59 0.54
CA SER A 184 -6.65 -13.71 1.64
C SER A 184 -5.55 -12.72 1.25
N VAL A 185 -5.58 -11.54 1.88
CA VAL A 185 -4.58 -10.48 1.76
C VAL A 185 -3.95 -10.26 3.13
N THR A 186 -2.69 -10.62 3.27
CA THR A 186 -1.96 -10.60 4.54
C THR A 186 -0.82 -9.59 4.50
N VAL A 187 -0.70 -8.78 5.54
CA VAL A 187 0.40 -7.85 5.73
C VAL A 187 1.63 -8.59 6.25
N LEU A 188 2.78 -8.44 5.57
CA LEU A 188 4.05 -9.05 5.96
C LEU A 188 5.07 -8.05 6.51
N SER A 189 4.89 -6.75 6.24
CA SER A 189 5.76 -5.70 6.77
C SER A 189 5.67 -5.60 8.28
N ASP A 190 6.80 -5.31 8.92
CA ASP A 190 6.87 -5.11 10.37
C ASP A 190 6.65 -3.62 10.69
N ASP A 191 5.58 -3.33 11.41
CA ASP A 191 5.20 -2.00 11.87
C ASP A 191 6.07 -1.49 13.04
N THR A 192 6.88 -2.36 13.65
CA THR A 192 7.77 -2.04 14.78
C THR A 192 9.19 -1.70 14.34
N GLY A 193 9.51 -1.87 13.06
CA GLY A 193 10.83 -1.58 12.49
C GLY A 193 11.20 -0.09 12.57
N ILE A 194 12.49 0.20 12.78
CA ILE A 194 13.03 1.56 12.68
C ILE A 194 13.87 1.63 11.41
N TYR A 195 13.27 2.19 10.37
CA TYR A 195 13.89 2.33 9.08
C TYR A 195 14.42 3.75 8.85
N LYS A 196 15.25 3.91 7.82
CA LYS A 196 15.89 5.19 7.51
C LYS A 196 15.18 5.98 6.43
N THR A 197 14.40 5.29 5.60
CA THR A 197 13.72 5.86 4.43
C THR A 197 12.24 5.52 4.47
N LEU A 198 11.41 6.33 3.83
CA LEU A 198 9.97 6.04 3.67
C LEU A 198 9.74 4.75 2.91
N ASN A 199 10.61 4.43 1.95
CA ASN A 199 10.52 3.22 1.15
C ASN A 199 10.52 1.95 2.00
N ASP A 200 11.36 1.91 3.03
CA ASP A 200 11.45 0.76 3.92
C ASP A 200 10.24 0.62 4.88
N TYR A 201 9.38 1.65 4.96
CA TYR A 201 8.09 1.59 5.65
C TYR A 201 6.95 1.09 4.74
N SER A 202 7.24 0.69 3.51
CA SER A 202 6.23 0.14 2.60
C SER A 202 5.45 -0.99 3.25
N ILE A 203 4.13 -0.93 3.14
CA ILE A 203 3.28 -2.07 3.45
C ILE A 203 3.54 -3.15 2.41
N ILE A 204 3.99 -4.31 2.87
CA ILE A 204 4.25 -5.48 2.04
C ILE A 204 3.06 -6.41 2.17
N LEU A 205 2.48 -6.77 1.04
CA LEU A 205 1.31 -7.62 1.00
C LEU A 205 1.63 -8.97 0.36
N ARG A 206 1.13 -10.02 0.98
CA ARG A 206 1.00 -11.32 0.34
C ARG A 206 -0.46 -11.62 0.07
N VAL A 207 -0.81 -11.71 -1.20
CA VAL A 207 -2.16 -12.09 -1.65
C VAL A 207 -2.12 -13.55 -2.05
N VAL A 208 -3.06 -14.32 -1.55
CA VAL A 208 -3.23 -15.74 -1.89
C VAL A 208 -4.62 -15.95 -2.45
N THR A 209 -4.75 -16.63 -3.56
CA THR A 209 -6.01 -17.10 -4.12
C THR A 209 -5.84 -18.56 -4.54
N GLY A 210 -6.47 -19.49 -3.80
CA GLY A 210 -6.22 -20.92 -3.93
C GLY A 210 -4.74 -21.29 -3.71
N ASP A 211 -4.11 -21.86 -4.72
CA ASP A 211 -2.69 -22.25 -4.74
C ASP A 211 -1.79 -21.16 -5.34
N VAL A 212 -2.37 -20.10 -5.92
CA VAL A 212 -1.65 -18.97 -6.55
C VAL A 212 -1.41 -17.86 -5.54
N SER A 213 -0.22 -17.29 -5.55
CA SER A 213 0.15 -16.24 -4.62
C SER A 213 0.96 -15.12 -5.27
N PHE A 214 0.75 -13.92 -4.76
CA PHE A 214 1.40 -12.68 -5.18
C PHE A 214 2.10 -12.06 -3.98
N LEU A 215 3.30 -11.51 -4.19
CA LEU A 215 4.02 -10.73 -3.21
C LEU A 215 4.24 -9.31 -3.77
N LEU A 216 3.72 -8.31 -3.07
CA LEU A 216 3.83 -6.91 -3.45
C LEU A 216 4.76 -6.21 -2.46
N MET A 217 5.86 -5.65 -2.99
CA MET A 217 6.95 -5.11 -2.17
C MET A 217 6.85 -3.60 -1.92
N GLY A 218 5.95 -2.88 -2.63
CA GLY A 218 6.04 -1.42 -2.66
C GLY A 218 7.44 -0.98 -3.07
N ASP A 219 8.01 -0.05 -2.32
CA ASP A 219 9.40 0.40 -2.53
C ASP A 219 10.39 -0.15 -1.51
N ALA A 220 10.03 -1.25 -0.84
CA ALA A 220 10.92 -1.91 0.11
C ALA A 220 12.25 -2.33 -0.56
N GLU A 221 13.34 -2.09 0.16
CA GLU A 221 14.70 -2.40 -0.28
C GLU A 221 15.36 -3.46 0.63
N ALA A 222 16.66 -3.60 0.53
CA ALA A 222 17.46 -4.63 1.19
C ALA A 222 17.26 -4.73 2.71
N ALA A 223 16.99 -3.63 3.40
CA ALA A 223 16.76 -3.64 4.86
C ALA A 223 15.48 -4.42 5.21
N THR A 224 14.42 -4.15 4.49
CA THR A 224 13.13 -4.81 4.68
C THR A 224 13.15 -6.25 4.16
N GLU A 225 13.82 -6.51 3.02
CA GLU A 225 14.02 -7.88 2.54
C GLU A 225 14.74 -8.75 3.59
N GLN A 226 15.79 -8.20 4.22
CA GLN A 226 16.51 -8.92 5.27
C GLN A 226 15.61 -9.24 6.46
N GLN A 227 14.74 -8.34 6.83
CA GLN A 227 13.77 -8.54 7.91
C GLN A 227 12.76 -9.63 7.55
N LEU A 228 12.23 -9.61 6.33
CA LEU A 228 11.34 -10.66 5.83
C LEU A 228 12.03 -12.04 5.84
N LEU A 229 13.29 -12.11 5.43
CA LEU A 229 14.06 -13.36 5.45
C LEU A 229 14.28 -13.91 6.86
N TYR A 230 14.38 -13.04 7.88
CA TYR A 230 14.53 -13.45 9.27
C TYR A 230 13.22 -13.70 10.00
N SER A 231 12.10 -13.25 9.47
CA SER A 231 10.80 -13.35 10.12
C SER A 231 10.30 -14.79 10.26
N GLY A 232 10.72 -15.68 9.37
CA GLY A 232 10.22 -17.05 9.27
C GLY A 232 8.88 -17.17 8.55
N ASP A 233 8.36 -16.08 7.98
CA ASP A 233 7.13 -16.08 7.20
C ASP A 233 7.31 -16.85 5.88
N ASN A 234 6.21 -17.37 5.36
CA ASN A 234 6.20 -17.95 4.03
C ASN A 234 6.21 -16.83 2.98
N LEU A 235 7.36 -16.62 2.35
CA LEU A 235 7.55 -15.63 1.28
C LEU A 235 7.26 -16.20 -0.11
N HIS A 236 7.15 -17.53 -0.26
CA HIS A 236 6.91 -18.14 -1.57
C HIS A 236 5.69 -17.53 -2.25
N SER A 237 5.89 -17.08 -3.50
CA SER A 237 4.82 -16.45 -4.29
C SER A 237 5.09 -16.66 -5.77
N ASN A 238 4.04 -17.00 -6.53
CA ASN A 238 4.14 -17.26 -7.97
C ASN A 238 4.46 -15.98 -8.75
N VAL A 239 3.92 -14.85 -8.28
CA VAL A 239 4.13 -13.53 -8.92
C VAL A 239 4.74 -12.57 -7.89
N LEU A 240 5.78 -11.88 -8.30
CA LEU A 240 6.45 -10.82 -7.54
C LEU A 240 6.20 -9.47 -8.20
N LEU A 241 5.59 -8.51 -7.51
CA LEU A 241 5.73 -7.10 -7.85
C LEU A 241 7.05 -6.61 -7.27
N VAL A 242 8.00 -6.36 -8.17
CA VAL A 242 9.40 -6.03 -7.89
C VAL A 242 9.49 -4.76 -7.05
N GLY A 243 10.35 -4.77 -6.04
CA GLY A 243 10.54 -3.65 -5.13
C GLY A 243 11.11 -2.41 -5.83
N HIS A 244 10.59 -1.24 -5.47
CA HIS A 244 11.10 0.07 -5.84
C HIS A 244 11.43 0.20 -7.33
N HIS A 245 10.49 -0.21 -8.18
CA HIS A 245 10.55 -0.13 -9.66
C HIS A 245 11.82 -0.80 -10.26
N GLY A 246 12.38 -1.79 -9.57
CA GLY A 246 13.65 -2.41 -9.93
C GLY A 246 14.88 -1.58 -9.54
N ASN A 247 14.84 -0.91 -8.39
CA ASN A 247 16.01 -0.23 -7.82
C ASN A 247 17.14 -1.23 -7.54
N ARG A 248 18.40 -0.79 -7.69
CA ARG A 248 19.59 -1.64 -7.50
C ARG A 248 19.66 -2.32 -6.14
N ASN A 249 19.07 -1.72 -5.12
CA ASN A 249 19.09 -2.17 -3.72
C ASN A 249 17.94 -3.13 -3.38
N ALA A 250 16.98 -3.33 -4.29
CA ALA A 250 15.88 -4.26 -4.14
C ALA A 250 16.15 -5.60 -4.81
N ASP A 251 15.36 -6.61 -4.50
CA ASP A 251 15.32 -7.94 -5.10
C ASP A 251 16.68 -8.66 -5.04
N SER A 252 17.22 -8.75 -3.83
CA SER A 252 18.49 -9.47 -3.58
C SER A 252 18.35 -10.96 -3.91
N ILE A 253 19.49 -11.60 -4.27
CA ILE A 253 19.50 -13.04 -4.58
C ILE A 253 18.95 -13.92 -3.44
N PRO A 254 19.27 -13.67 -2.15
CA PRO A 254 18.65 -14.40 -1.05
C PRO A 254 17.13 -14.24 -1.01
N PHE A 255 16.64 -13.00 -1.21
CA PHE A 255 15.21 -12.70 -1.23
C PHE A 255 14.52 -13.40 -2.41
N LEU A 256 15.01 -13.24 -3.62
CA LEU A 256 14.50 -13.94 -4.81
C LEU A 256 14.54 -15.47 -4.67
N THR A 257 15.49 -16.01 -3.89
CA THR A 257 15.53 -17.44 -3.60
C THR A 257 14.43 -17.88 -2.66
N ALA A 258 14.10 -17.05 -1.67
CA ALA A 258 13.04 -17.34 -0.70
C ALA A 258 11.63 -17.16 -1.31
N VAL A 259 11.45 -16.12 -2.13
CA VAL A 259 10.17 -15.88 -2.84
C VAL A 259 9.99 -16.92 -3.95
N SER A 260 11.04 -17.22 -4.71
CA SER A 260 11.06 -18.19 -5.82
C SER A 260 9.92 -17.98 -6.83
N PRO A 261 9.73 -16.77 -7.37
CA PRO A 261 8.60 -16.49 -8.25
C PRO A 261 8.86 -17.04 -9.65
N ASP A 262 7.80 -17.45 -10.35
CA ASP A 262 7.85 -17.79 -11.77
C ASP A 262 7.82 -16.52 -12.63
N THR A 263 7.13 -15.50 -12.15
CA THR A 263 6.91 -14.22 -12.84
C THR A 263 7.23 -13.04 -11.92
N ALA A 264 7.86 -12.03 -12.51
CA ALA A 264 8.06 -10.72 -11.89
C ALA A 264 7.41 -9.64 -12.74
N VAL A 265 6.66 -8.74 -12.11
CA VAL A 265 6.13 -7.52 -12.71
C VAL A 265 6.91 -6.35 -12.17
N ILE A 266 7.35 -5.45 -13.05
CA ILE A 266 8.03 -4.21 -12.68
C ILE A 266 7.13 -3.05 -13.12
N SER A 267 6.50 -2.39 -12.16
CA SER A 267 5.80 -1.13 -12.39
C SER A 267 6.82 -0.03 -12.57
N VAL A 268 6.99 0.47 -13.78
CA VAL A 268 8.03 1.45 -14.14
C VAL A 268 7.61 2.21 -15.40
N GLY A 269 8.03 3.46 -15.51
CA GLY A 269 7.87 4.29 -16.69
C GLY A 269 9.16 4.95 -17.13
N GLU A 270 9.06 5.89 -18.08
CA GLU A 270 10.19 6.72 -18.46
C GLU A 270 10.69 7.49 -17.23
N ASN A 271 11.97 7.34 -16.91
CA ASN A 271 12.55 7.93 -15.70
C ASN A 271 14.03 8.28 -15.88
N ASN A 272 14.52 9.19 -15.00
CA ASN A 272 15.91 9.60 -14.92
C ASN A 272 16.68 8.90 -13.76
N PHE A 273 16.03 7.96 -13.05
CA PHE A 273 16.62 7.24 -11.93
C PHE A 273 17.47 6.04 -12.38
N GLY A 274 17.27 5.61 -13.64
CA GLY A 274 17.92 4.43 -14.22
C GLY A 274 17.23 3.12 -13.86
N GLN A 275 15.98 3.19 -13.42
CA GLN A 275 15.14 2.03 -13.13
C GLN A 275 14.47 1.50 -14.41
N PRO A 276 14.27 0.17 -14.50
CA PRO A 276 14.87 -0.84 -13.65
C PRO A 276 16.37 -0.97 -13.91
N PHE A 277 17.16 -1.09 -12.85
CA PHE A 277 18.62 -1.28 -13.00
C PHE A 277 18.92 -2.61 -13.66
N SER A 278 19.91 -2.59 -14.56
CA SER A 278 20.38 -3.81 -15.24
C SER A 278 20.80 -4.93 -14.28
N ALA A 279 21.28 -4.56 -13.10
CA ALA A 279 21.61 -5.53 -12.05
C ALA A 279 20.38 -6.30 -11.54
N VAL A 280 19.21 -5.67 -11.42
CA VAL A 280 17.94 -6.32 -11.03
C VAL A 280 17.52 -7.28 -12.15
N ILE A 281 17.46 -6.79 -13.39
CA ILE A 281 17.11 -7.61 -14.54
C ILE A 281 18.05 -8.84 -14.63
N SER A 282 19.34 -8.65 -14.37
CA SER A 282 20.33 -9.73 -14.35
C SER A 282 20.03 -10.77 -13.25
N ARG A 283 19.66 -10.33 -12.03
CA ARG A 283 19.30 -11.24 -10.92
C ARG A 283 18.05 -12.06 -11.23
N LEU A 284 17.01 -11.41 -11.78
CA LEU A 284 15.78 -12.07 -12.22
C LEU A 284 16.07 -13.10 -13.31
N SER A 285 16.86 -12.72 -14.34
CA SER A 285 17.25 -13.61 -15.42
C SER A 285 18.07 -14.82 -14.94
N GLN A 286 19.01 -14.63 -14.00
CA GLN A 286 19.80 -15.71 -13.39
C GLN A 286 18.94 -16.74 -12.65
N LYS A 287 17.75 -16.32 -12.21
CA LYS A 287 16.76 -17.17 -11.54
C LYS A 287 15.72 -17.73 -12.50
N TYR A 288 15.86 -17.47 -13.80
CA TYR A 288 14.89 -17.89 -14.83
C TYR A 288 13.48 -17.34 -14.62
N ILE A 289 13.35 -16.18 -13.94
CA ILE A 289 12.08 -15.51 -13.68
C ILE A 289 11.65 -14.77 -14.94
N THR A 290 10.43 -14.99 -15.40
CA THR A 290 9.82 -14.24 -16.51
C THR A 290 9.52 -12.82 -16.06
N VAL A 291 9.92 -11.80 -16.82
CA VAL A 291 9.78 -10.39 -16.45
C VAL A 291 8.84 -9.67 -17.38
N TYR A 292 7.81 -9.04 -16.81
CA TYR A 292 6.95 -8.06 -17.46
C TYR A 292 7.24 -6.67 -16.90
N ARG A 293 7.21 -5.65 -17.76
CA ARG A 293 7.49 -4.27 -17.38
C ARG A 293 6.41 -3.37 -17.94
N THR A 294 5.83 -2.49 -17.12
CA THR A 294 4.74 -1.63 -17.59
C THR A 294 5.17 -0.62 -18.65
N ASP A 295 6.44 -0.19 -18.67
CA ASP A 295 6.98 0.69 -19.73
C ASP A 295 7.18 0.00 -21.10
N LYS A 296 7.10 -1.33 -21.14
CA LYS A 296 7.25 -2.12 -22.37
C LYS A 296 6.00 -2.89 -22.75
N ASN A 297 5.30 -3.40 -21.77
CA ASN A 297 4.15 -4.26 -21.95
C ASN A 297 2.81 -3.52 -21.78
N GLY A 298 2.82 -2.23 -21.39
CA GLY A 298 1.60 -1.54 -20.97
C GLY A 298 1.07 -2.10 -19.66
N THR A 299 -0.22 -2.06 -19.45
CA THR A 299 -0.86 -2.74 -18.32
C THR A 299 -0.64 -4.25 -18.41
N VAL A 300 -0.25 -4.87 -17.29
CA VAL A 300 -0.08 -6.32 -17.18
C VAL A 300 -1.25 -6.86 -16.38
N SER A 301 -2.07 -7.70 -17.01
CA SER A 301 -3.25 -8.31 -16.40
C SER A 301 -3.01 -9.81 -16.18
N ILE A 302 -3.38 -10.30 -15.01
CA ILE A 302 -3.26 -11.70 -14.63
C ILE A 302 -4.64 -12.20 -14.22
N GLU A 303 -5.09 -13.28 -14.85
CA GLU A 303 -6.29 -14.02 -14.47
C GLU A 303 -5.89 -15.32 -13.77
N THR A 304 -6.63 -15.69 -12.73
CA THR A 304 -6.42 -16.96 -12.04
C THR A 304 -7.72 -17.56 -11.51
N ASP A 305 -7.83 -18.88 -11.67
CA ASP A 305 -8.85 -19.72 -11.06
C ASP A 305 -8.44 -20.27 -9.68
N GLY A 306 -7.33 -19.76 -9.14
CA GLY A 306 -6.73 -20.25 -7.89
C GLY A 306 -5.78 -21.43 -8.06
N HIS A 307 -5.66 -22.05 -9.26
CA HIS A 307 -4.77 -23.19 -9.54
C HIS A 307 -3.77 -22.89 -10.66
N SER A 308 -4.19 -22.11 -11.64
CA SER A 308 -3.40 -21.69 -12.78
C SER A 308 -3.50 -20.18 -12.95
N LEU A 309 -2.56 -19.59 -13.67
CA LEU A 309 -2.60 -18.19 -14.03
C LEU A 309 -2.40 -18.00 -15.54
N GLN A 310 -3.06 -16.99 -16.09
CA GLN A 310 -2.86 -16.53 -17.46
C GLN A 310 -2.46 -15.05 -17.41
N ILE A 311 -1.46 -14.69 -18.20
CA ILE A 311 -0.92 -13.32 -18.21
C ILE A 311 -1.15 -12.69 -19.57
N TYR A 312 -1.71 -11.48 -19.55
CA TYR A 312 -1.97 -10.65 -20.71
C TYR A 312 -1.23 -9.33 -20.55
N SER A 313 -0.96 -8.66 -21.66
CA SER A 313 -0.40 -7.33 -21.65
C SER A 313 -0.92 -6.52 -22.84
N ASP A 314 -1.04 -5.20 -22.68
CA ASP A 314 -1.55 -4.31 -23.73
C ASP A 314 -0.64 -4.30 -24.96
N ILE A 315 0.66 -4.52 -24.75
CA ILE A 315 1.70 -4.56 -25.79
C ILE A 315 2.36 -5.93 -25.79
N ILE A 316 2.34 -6.62 -26.92
CA ILE A 316 3.01 -7.90 -27.14
C ILE A 316 4.34 -7.59 -27.84
N GLU A 317 5.49 -7.83 -27.18
CA GLU A 317 6.83 -7.75 -27.79
C GLU A 317 7.17 -9.00 -28.61
#